data_9a6a4c14e8088d4154fbf01c84737216
#
_entry.id   9a6a4c14e8088d4154fbf01c84737216
#
_cell.length_a   1.000
_cell.length_b   1.000
_cell.length_c   1.000
_cell.angle_alpha   90.00
_cell.angle_beta   90.00
_cell.angle_gamma   90.00
#
_symmetry.space_group_name_H-M   'P 1'
#
loop_
_entity.id
_entity.type
_entity.pdbx_description
1 polymer ?
#
loop_
_entity_poly.entity_id
_entity_poly.type
_entity_poly.pdbx_seq_one_letter_code
_entity_poly.pdbx_strand_id
1 'polypeptide(L)'
;MADTPSTPPAAGPKIEKVKEVLLSAAVLALDVTPDGKTAFAACQDGGVHSIDLAAGRAELLGRHESYASGVALLPDGKTLVTSGYDGLLKWHRLAERKELRSVKAHDFWSWDMDVSPDGRTVASATGRYEAGGYKYEPAPEREPSVKLFDAATGELLRALEHVPPVQAVAFSPDGRVVAAGNLMGEVRVWEVATGRKLSQWTNADLTSWGVIKSHHYLGGVFAMRFHPDGEELYVCGMGPMRDPMAGNGVQRWQRFAWRDGRKLDETHDGESGQGLMEALAFHPSKRFFVMAGRLFQGQWNLALFEAATGKNLHALDIHHRVTDVQFIDGGARLLVAKAKQQEKRKEGVWPPYGAVEVYTFQA
;
A
#
# COMPACT_ATOMS: atom_id res chain seq x y z
N MET A 1 45.98 24.22 -25.89
CA MET A 1 44.62 24.12 -25.31
C MET A 1 44.67 22.96 -24.38
N ALA A 2 44.51 23.23 -23.09
CA ALA A 2 44.53 22.17 -22.07
C ALA A 2 43.11 21.58 -21.97
N ASP A 3 42.99 20.28 -22.23
CA ASP A 3 41.75 19.53 -21.98
C ASP A 3 41.39 19.58 -20.51
N THR A 4 40.27 20.22 -20.20
CA THR A 4 39.67 20.18 -18.87
C THR A 4 39.13 18.76 -18.68
N PRO A 5 39.53 18.05 -17.62
CA PRO A 5 38.98 16.71 -17.37
C PRO A 5 37.47 16.83 -17.11
N SER A 6 36.66 16.18 -17.95
CA SER A 6 35.23 16.06 -17.76
C SER A 6 34.98 15.23 -16.49
N THR A 7 34.40 15.85 -15.47
CA THR A 7 33.91 15.14 -14.28
C THR A 7 32.92 14.06 -14.75
N PRO A 8 33.10 12.80 -14.36
CA PRO A 8 32.14 11.76 -14.72
C PRO A 8 30.75 12.15 -14.19
N PRO A 9 29.67 11.85 -14.93
CA PRO A 9 28.32 12.15 -14.47
C PRO A 9 28.12 11.50 -13.10
N ALA A 10 27.56 12.26 -12.15
CA ALA A 10 27.22 11.75 -10.83
C ALA A 10 26.39 10.47 -10.99
N ALA A 11 26.78 9.41 -10.29
CA ALA A 11 26.02 8.17 -10.27
C ALA A 11 24.60 8.49 -9.80
N GLY A 12 23.59 8.04 -10.55
CA GLY A 12 22.18 8.23 -10.16
C GLY A 12 21.85 7.54 -8.82
N PRO A 13 20.70 7.86 -8.25
CA PRO A 13 20.28 7.29 -6.95
C PRO A 13 20.18 5.76 -7.04
N LYS A 14 20.61 5.08 -5.97
CA LYS A 14 20.64 3.60 -5.88
C LYS A 14 19.92 3.11 -4.64
N ILE A 15 19.34 1.92 -4.77
CA ILE A 15 18.73 1.14 -3.70
C ILE A 15 19.48 -0.19 -3.64
N GLU A 16 20.07 -0.53 -2.47
CA GLU A 16 20.84 -1.76 -2.29
C GLU A 16 20.39 -2.51 -1.04
N LYS A 17 20.10 -3.81 -1.18
CA LYS A 17 19.69 -4.67 -0.06
C LYS A 17 20.85 -4.87 0.93
N VAL A 18 20.53 -4.63 2.22
CA VAL A 18 21.50 -4.81 3.31
C VAL A 18 21.07 -5.84 4.35
N LYS A 19 19.76 -6.14 4.46
CA LYS A 19 19.26 -7.10 5.44
C LYS A 19 17.94 -7.72 5.03
N GLU A 20 17.67 -8.92 5.56
CA GLU A 20 16.38 -9.60 5.46
C GLU A 20 16.01 -10.19 6.84
N VAL A 21 14.75 -10.01 7.23
CA VAL A 21 14.16 -10.65 8.41
C VAL A 21 13.02 -11.54 7.93
N LEU A 22 13.14 -12.85 8.17
CA LEU A 22 12.14 -13.83 7.75
C LEU A 22 10.96 -13.85 8.73
N LEU A 23 9.75 -13.99 8.19
CA LEU A 23 8.51 -14.22 8.95
C LEU A 23 7.83 -15.50 8.48
N SER A 24 7.07 -16.12 9.37
CA SER A 24 6.35 -17.39 9.09
C SER A 24 5.39 -17.26 7.91
N ALA A 25 4.75 -16.11 7.74
CA ALA A 25 3.74 -15.85 6.72
C ALA A 25 4.05 -14.58 5.92
N ALA A 26 3.48 -14.46 4.71
CA ALA A 26 3.59 -13.28 3.88
C ALA A 26 3.26 -12.00 4.68
N VAL A 27 4.08 -10.99 4.56
CA VAL A 27 3.82 -9.67 5.14
C VAL A 27 2.90 -8.93 4.18
N LEU A 28 1.82 -8.34 4.68
CA LEU A 28 0.83 -7.61 3.88
C LEU A 28 0.93 -6.09 4.06
N ALA A 29 1.31 -5.63 5.26
CA ALA A 29 1.51 -4.22 5.56
C ALA A 29 2.64 -4.03 6.57
N LEU A 30 3.27 -2.86 6.52
CA LEU A 30 4.36 -2.44 7.41
C LEU A 30 4.06 -1.08 8.03
N ASP A 31 4.59 -0.88 9.23
CA ASP A 31 4.86 0.44 9.79
C ASP A 31 6.12 0.40 10.66
N VAL A 32 6.65 1.56 11.09
CA VAL A 32 7.93 1.65 11.76
C VAL A 32 7.93 2.75 12.83
N THR A 33 8.69 2.54 13.90
CA THR A 33 8.93 3.60 14.88
C THR A 33 9.68 4.78 14.25
N PRO A 34 9.45 6.02 14.72
CA PRO A 34 10.10 7.23 14.16
C PRO A 34 11.63 7.18 14.21
N ASP A 35 12.21 6.41 15.14
CA ASP A 35 13.67 6.21 15.24
C ASP A 35 14.21 5.11 14.29
N GLY A 36 13.35 4.52 13.45
CA GLY A 36 13.73 3.51 12.47
C GLY A 36 14.26 2.19 13.02
N LYS A 37 14.05 1.90 14.33
CA LYS A 37 14.62 0.70 14.97
C LYS A 37 13.70 -0.49 15.02
N THR A 38 12.40 -0.25 15.18
CA THR A 38 11.38 -1.30 15.29
C THR A 38 10.36 -1.16 14.17
N ALA A 39 10.24 -2.18 13.34
CA ALA A 39 9.14 -2.28 12.38
C ALA A 39 7.99 -3.12 12.94
N PHE A 40 6.81 -2.88 12.43
CA PHE A 40 5.60 -3.67 12.69
C PHE A 40 5.12 -4.29 11.38
N ALA A 41 4.70 -5.54 11.44
CA ALA A 41 4.28 -6.29 10.26
C ALA A 41 2.92 -6.94 10.51
N ALA A 42 1.97 -6.70 9.61
CA ALA A 42 0.71 -7.44 9.53
C ALA A 42 0.87 -8.58 8.53
N CYS A 43 0.50 -9.81 8.92
CA CYS A 43 0.81 -10.99 8.14
C CYS A 43 -0.43 -11.78 7.70
N GLN A 44 -0.26 -12.56 6.64
CA GLN A 44 -1.30 -13.37 6.02
C GLN A 44 -1.87 -14.48 6.95
N ASP A 45 -1.11 -14.91 7.96
CA ASP A 45 -1.59 -15.86 8.97
C ASP A 45 -2.38 -15.20 10.12
N GLY A 46 -2.67 -13.90 10.00
CA GLY A 46 -3.32 -13.08 11.02
C GLY A 46 -2.35 -12.52 12.06
N GLY A 47 -1.10 -12.94 12.06
CA GLY A 47 -0.09 -12.48 13.01
C GLY A 47 0.26 -11.01 12.82
N VAL A 48 0.38 -10.27 13.92
CA VAL A 48 0.94 -8.93 13.99
C VAL A 48 2.24 -9.02 14.76
N HIS A 49 3.34 -8.62 14.14
CA HIS A 49 4.69 -8.78 14.69
C HIS A 49 5.38 -7.44 14.92
N SER A 50 6.18 -7.36 16.00
CA SER A 50 7.22 -6.34 16.15
C SER A 50 8.56 -6.93 15.70
N ILE A 51 9.36 -6.15 15.00
CA ILE A 51 10.63 -6.57 14.41
C ILE A 51 11.72 -5.62 14.85
N ASP A 52 12.67 -6.12 15.63
CA ASP A 52 13.93 -5.40 15.89
C ASP A 52 14.77 -5.45 14.62
N LEU A 53 14.87 -4.34 13.91
CA LEU A 53 15.61 -4.24 12.66
C LEU A 53 17.11 -4.40 12.83
N ALA A 54 17.68 -4.05 13.99
CA ALA A 54 19.09 -4.23 14.27
C ALA A 54 19.41 -5.70 14.59
N ALA A 55 18.65 -6.33 15.47
CA ALA A 55 18.83 -7.75 15.83
C ALA A 55 18.34 -8.71 14.72
N GLY A 56 17.42 -8.26 13.86
CA GLY A 56 16.78 -9.12 12.85
C GLY A 56 15.84 -10.15 13.45
N ARG A 57 15.15 -9.81 14.54
CA ARG A 57 14.29 -10.69 15.31
C ARG A 57 12.85 -10.18 15.31
N ALA A 58 11.91 -11.06 14.95
CA ALA A 58 10.49 -10.79 14.99
C ALA A 58 9.84 -11.46 16.21
N GLU A 59 8.88 -10.76 16.83
CA GLU A 59 8.12 -11.24 17.98
C GLU A 59 6.63 -10.96 17.77
N LEU A 60 5.77 -11.95 18.06
CA LEU A 60 4.32 -11.82 17.93
C LEU A 60 3.78 -10.83 18.99
N LEU A 61 3.04 -9.82 18.54
CA LEU A 61 2.33 -8.85 19.40
C LEU A 61 0.87 -9.18 19.59
N GLY A 62 0.22 -9.64 18.55
CA GLY A 62 -1.22 -9.91 18.55
C GLY A 62 -1.63 -10.69 17.31
N ARG A 63 -2.94 -10.99 17.20
CA ARG A 63 -3.46 -11.79 16.08
C ARG A 63 -4.89 -11.40 15.72
N HIS A 64 -5.16 -11.38 14.41
CA HIS A 64 -6.49 -11.41 13.82
C HIS A 64 -6.94 -12.87 13.59
N GLU A 65 -8.23 -13.12 13.51
CA GLU A 65 -8.79 -14.44 13.21
C GLU A 65 -8.65 -14.83 11.73
N SER A 66 -8.35 -13.83 10.88
CA SER A 66 -8.04 -13.98 9.46
C SER A 66 -6.79 -13.18 9.13
N TYR A 67 -6.50 -12.92 7.86
CA TYR A 67 -5.34 -12.11 7.44
C TYR A 67 -5.33 -10.77 8.16
N ALA A 68 -4.20 -10.38 8.76
CA ALA A 68 -3.96 -9.01 9.18
C ALA A 68 -3.57 -8.22 7.92
N SER A 69 -4.37 -7.22 7.55
CA SER A 69 -4.27 -6.50 6.28
C SER A 69 -3.64 -5.12 6.40
N GLY A 70 -3.63 -4.54 7.59
CA GLY A 70 -3.07 -3.22 7.84
C GLY A 70 -2.47 -3.10 9.24
N VAL A 71 -1.49 -2.23 9.37
CA VAL A 71 -0.82 -1.89 10.62
C VAL A 71 -0.37 -0.43 10.58
N ALA A 72 -0.61 0.30 11.65
CA ALA A 72 -0.16 1.68 11.81
C ALA A 72 0.18 2.00 13.26
N LEU A 73 1.32 2.61 13.49
CA LEU A 73 1.73 3.15 14.78
C LEU A 73 1.13 4.55 14.96
N LEU A 74 0.40 4.78 16.02
CA LEU A 74 -0.07 6.12 16.32
C LEU A 74 1.10 7.07 16.66
N PRO A 75 0.97 8.38 16.41
CA PRO A 75 2.02 9.35 16.70
C PRO A 75 2.44 9.43 18.17
N ASP A 76 1.66 8.82 19.08
CA ASP A 76 2.05 8.66 20.49
C ASP A 76 3.24 7.71 20.68
N GLY A 77 3.62 6.96 19.64
CA GLY A 77 4.70 5.97 19.65
C GLY A 77 4.45 4.78 20.60
N LYS A 78 3.24 4.63 21.11
CA LYS A 78 2.89 3.63 22.14
C LYS A 78 1.75 2.72 21.76
N THR A 79 0.91 3.16 20.83
CA THR A 79 -0.30 2.46 20.42
C THR A 79 -0.22 2.06 18.95
N LEU A 80 -0.41 0.78 18.67
CA LEU A 80 -0.49 0.23 17.32
C LEU A 80 -1.95 -0.05 16.98
N VAL A 81 -2.38 0.36 15.80
CA VAL A 81 -3.70 -0.01 15.25
C VAL A 81 -3.49 -0.99 14.12
N THR A 82 -4.34 -2.02 14.06
CA THR A 82 -4.29 -3.04 13.01
C THR A 82 -5.67 -3.31 12.44
N SER A 83 -5.74 -3.72 11.20
CA SER A 83 -6.96 -4.16 10.53
C SER A 83 -6.81 -5.59 10.00
N GLY A 84 -7.93 -6.27 9.78
CA GLY A 84 -7.89 -7.64 9.28
C GLY A 84 -9.10 -8.05 8.45
N TYR A 85 -8.96 -9.21 7.77
CA TYR A 85 -10.04 -9.83 7.00
C TYR A 85 -11.15 -10.44 7.88
N ASP A 86 -10.99 -10.36 9.19
CA ASP A 86 -12.07 -10.60 10.17
C ASP A 86 -13.01 -9.38 10.31
N GLY A 87 -12.70 -8.27 9.61
CA GLY A 87 -13.45 -7.03 9.65
C GLY A 87 -13.25 -6.22 10.92
N LEU A 88 -12.22 -6.54 11.71
CA LEU A 88 -11.92 -5.87 12.96
C LEU A 88 -10.83 -4.81 12.78
N LEU A 89 -10.95 -3.73 13.54
CA LEU A 89 -9.84 -2.87 13.94
C LEU A 89 -9.45 -3.21 15.37
N LYS A 90 -8.15 -3.37 15.63
CA LYS A 90 -7.61 -3.69 16.96
C LYS A 90 -6.56 -2.68 17.37
N TRP A 91 -6.58 -2.27 18.62
CA TRP A 91 -5.59 -1.37 19.23
C TRP A 91 -4.73 -2.15 20.22
N HIS A 92 -3.42 -2.02 20.08
CA HIS A 92 -2.45 -2.72 20.93
C HIS A 92 -1.56 -1.72 21.66
N ARG A 93 -1.37 -1.90 22.97
CA ARG A 93 -0.37 -1.18 23.77
C ARG A 93 0.97 -1.89 23.64
N LEU A 94 1.95 -1.22 23.08
CA LEU A 94 3.25 -1.82 22.76
C LEU A 94 4.03 -2.23 24.02
N ALA A 95 4.10 -1.34 25.04
CA ALA A 95 4.85 -1.60 26.28
C ALA A 95 4.33 -2.82 27.06
N GLU A 96 3.02 -3.03 27.05
CA GLU A 96 2.35 -4.12 27.77
C GLU A 96 2.14 -5.35 26.88
N ARG A 97 2.37 -5.23 25.57
CA ARG A 97 2.12 -6.26 24.55
C ARG A 97 0.68 -6.79 24.63
N LYS A 98 -0.27 -5.88 24.81
CA LYS A 98 -1.67 -6.21 25.10
C LYS A 98 -2.61 -5.53 24.12
N GLU A 99 -3.62 -6.28 23.67
CA GLU A 99 -4.79 -5.71 23.00
C GLU A 99 -5.58 -4.85 23.99
N LEU A 100 -5.81 -3.57 23.65
CA LEU A 100 -6.59 -2.63 24.44
C LEU A 100 -8.08 -2.73 24.11
N ARG A 101 -8.36 -2.88 22.82
CA ARG A 101 -9.74 -2.96 22.29
C ARG A 101 -9.75 -3.61 20.92
N SER A 102 -10.93 -4.07 20.56
CA SER A 102 -11.30 -4.54 19.24
C SER A 102 -12.64 -3.92 18.85
N VAL A 103 -12.76 -3.44 17.63
CA VAL A 103 -13.97 -2.81 17.11
C VAL A 103 -14.34 -3.50 15.79
N LYS A 104 -15.61 -3.91 15.67
CA LYS A 104 -16.14 -4.41 14.40
C LYS A 104 -16.30 -3.24 13.44
N ALA A 105 -15.33 -3.06 12.56
CA ALA A 105 -15.34 -1.99 11.56
C ALA A 105 -16.24 -2.35 10.38
N HIS A 106 -16.18 -3.59 9.90
CA HIS A 106 -16.86 -4.03 8.68
C HIS A 106 -17.46 -5.43 8.85
N ASP A 107 -18.53 -5.71 8.12
CA ASP A 107 -19.12 -7.06 8.01
C ASP A 107 -18.34 -7.97 7.06
N PHE A 108 -17.43 -7.39 6.30
CA PHE A 108 -16.54 -8.07 5.38
C PHE A 108 -15.07 -7.70 5.67
N TRP A 109 -14.15 -8.16 4.85
CA TRP A 109 -12.72 -7.92 4.99
C TRP A 109 -12.39 -6.43 5.00
N SER A 110 -11.54 -6.00 5.90
CA SER A 110 -10.85 -4.72 5.76
C SER A 110 -9.70 -4.93 4.79
N TRP A 111 -9.77 -4.25 3.62
CA TRP A 111 -8.74 -4.37 2.60
C TRP A 111 -7.51 -3.53 2.92
N ASP A 112 -7.75 -2.33 3.42
CA ASP A 112 -6.71 -1.34 3.72
C ASP A 112 -7.14 -0.44 4.87
N MET A 113 -6.15 0.19 5.50
CA MET A 113 -6.35 1.19 6.54
C MET A 113 -5.23 2.24 6.50
N ASP A 114 -5.56 3.44 6.93
CA ASP A 114 -4.60 4.53 7.13
C ASP A 114 -4.93 5.32 8.40
N VAL A 115 -3.93 5.99 8.97
CA VAL A 115 -4.08 6.85 10.14
C VAL A 115 -3.77 8.29 9.75
N SER A 116 -4.64 9.23 10.16
CA SER A 116 -4.39 10.64 9.91
C SER A 116 -3.06 11.09 10.55
N PRO A 117 -2.33 12.03 9.91
CA PRO A 117 -1.01 12.45 10.42
C PRO A 117 -1.01 13.00 11.85
N ASP A 118 -2.15 13.53 12.30
CA ASP A 118 -2.32 13.98 13.69
C ASP A 118 -2.68 12.84 14.67
N GLY A 119 -2.84 11.61 14.17
CA GLY A 119 -3.15 10.42 14.94
C GLY A 119 -4.57 10.38 15.54
N ARG A 120 -5.49 11.21 15.07
CA ARG A 120 -6.83 11.30 15.64
C ARG A 120 -7.87 10.45 14.95
N THR A 121 -7.63 10.11 13.69
CA THR A 121 -8.60 9.39 12.86
C THR A 121 -7.96 8.18 12.21
N VAL A 122 -8.66 7.06 12.25
CA VAL A 122 -8.33 5.83 11.50
C VAL A 122 -9.35 5.70 10.37
N ALA A 123 -8.87 5.59 9.13
CA ALA A 123 -9.69 5.23 7.98
C ALA A 123 -9.56 3.73 7.71
N SER A 124 -10.66 3.07 7.37
CA SER A 124 -10.66 1.65 6.97
C SER A 124 -11.54 1.44 5.76
N ALA A 125 -11.09 0.63 4.82
CA ALA A 125 -11.75 0.35 3.56
C ALA A 125 -12.18 -1.11 3.45
N THR A 126 -13.37 -1.33 2.84
CA THR A 126 -13.98 -2.65 2.68
C THR A 126 -14.68 -2.78 1.34
N GLY A 127 -15.38 -3.84 1.17
CA GLY A 127 -16.35 -4.08 0.09
C GLY A 127 -16.19 -5.45 -0.52
N ARG A 128 -17.34 -6.05 -0.76
CA ARG A 128 -17.41 -7.36 -1.38
C ARG A 128 -17.23 -7.25 -2.88
N TYR A 129 -16.69 -8.30 -3.39
CA TYR A 129 -16.54 -8.57 -4.78
C TYR A 129 -17.47 -9.73 -5.14
N GLU A 130 -18.37 -9.53 -6.09
CA GLU A 130 -19.23 -10.59 -6.59
C GLU A 130 -18.72 -11.07 -7.95
N ALA A 131 -18.19 -12.28 -7.98
CA ALA A 131 -17.86 -12.95 -9.22
C ALA A 131 -18.98 -13.93 -9.58
N GLY A 132 -19.52 -13.83 -10.77
CA GLY A 132 -20.49 -14.82 -11.26
C GLY A 132 -21.37 -14.29 -12.39
N GLY A 133 -21.53 -15.09 -13.45
CA GLY A 133 -22.36 -14.77 -14.59
C GLY A 133 -21.62 -14.08 -15.74
N TYR A 134 -22.32 -13.88 -16.84
CA TYR A 134 -21.79 -13.23 -18.04
C TYR A 134 -21.74 -11.69 -17.96
N LYS A 135 -22.30 -11.12 -16.89
CA LYS A 135 -22.22 -9.69 -16.61
C LYS A 135 -21.46 -9.51 -15.33
N TYR A 136 -20.41 -8.73 -15.41
CA TYR A 136 -19.69 -8.30 -14.25
C TYR A 136 -20.18 -6.91 -13.87
N GLU A 137 -20.80 -6.81 -12.72
CA GLU A 137 -21.28 -5.55 -12.15
C GLU A 137 -20.64 -5.38 -10.77
N PRO A 138 -20.31 -4.15 -10.34
CA PRO A 138 -19.91 -3.90 -8.97
C PRO A 138 -20.95 -4.52 -8.03
N ALA A 139 -20.49 -5.15 -6.96
CA ALA A 139 -21.41 -5.60 -5.91
C ALA A 139 -22.18 -4.39 -5.37
N PRO A 140 -23.47 -4.54 -5.04
CA PRO A 140 -24.16 -3.47 -4.33
C PRO A 140 -23.45 -3.15 -3.03
N GLU A 141 -23.29 -1.87 -2.71
CA GLU A 141 -22.77 -1.45 -1.42
C GLU A 141 -23.77 -1.88 -0.32
N ARG A 142 -23.36 -2.85 0.50
CA ARG A 142 -24.18 -3.37 1.61
C ARG A 142 -23.95 -2.61 2.91
N GLU A 143 -22.79 -1.98 2.99
CA GLU A 143 -22.36 -1.09 4.06
C GLU A 143 -21.45 -0.03 3.45
N PRO A 144 -21.34 1.17 4.05
CA PRO A 144 -20.38 2.17 3.56
C PRO A 144 -18.99 1.60 3.49
N SER A 145 -18.40 1.66 2.26
CA SER A 145 -17.14 0.98 1.97
C SER A 145 -15.91 1.67 2.56
N VAL A 146 -16.07 2.90 3.04
CA VAL A 146 -15.01 3.63 3.77
C VAL A 146 -15.59 4.15 5.07
N LYS A 147 -14.91 3.87 6.18
CA LYS A 147 -15.33 4.33 7.52
C LYS A 147 -14.17 5.02 8.22
N LEU A 148 -14.50 6.11 8.92
CA LEU A 148 -13.57 6.88 9.74
C LEU A 148 -13.90 6.66 11.23
N PHE A 149 -12.88 6.31 12.01
CA PHE A 149 -13.00 6.03 13.43
C PHE A 149 -12.12 7.00 14.23
N ASP A 150 -12.58 7.36 15.42
CA ASP A 150 -11.73 8.06 16.39
C ASP A 150 -10.61 7.13 16.86
N ALA A 151 -9.37 7.54 16.70
CA ALA A 151 -8.21 6.71 17.01
C ALA A 151 -8.04 6.46 18.51
N ALA A 152 -8.53 7.37 19.38
CA ALA A 152 -8.44 7.20 20.82
C ALA A 152 -9.56 6.32 21.41
N THR A 153 -10.79 6.41 20.88
CA THR A 153 -11.94 5.68 21.40
C THR A 153 -12.38 4.46 20.58
N GLY A 154 -12.06 4.45 19.29
CA GLY A 154 -12.56 3.46 18.32
C GLY A 154 -14.01 3.71 17.88
N GLU A 155 -14.61 4.85 18.23
CA GLU A 155 -15.96 5.20 17.84
C GLU A 155 -16.02 5.56 16.35
N LEU A 156 -17.11 5.15 15.68
CA LEU A 156 -17.35 5.52 14.29
C LEU A 156 -17.68 7.01 14.18
N LEU A 157 -16.83 7.76 13.49
CA LEU A 157 -17.02 9.19 13.24
C LEU A 157 -17.81 9.46 11.96
N ARG A 158 -17.49 8.72 10.89
CA ARG A 158 -18.09 8.90 9.55
C ARG A 158 -18.19 7.59 8.80
N ALA A 159 -19.22 7.50 7.98
CA ALA A 159 -19.42 6.46 6.99
C ALA A 159 -19.49 7.13 5.61
N LEU A 160 -18.61 6.71 4.70
CA LEU A 160 -18.41 7.34 3.40
C LEU A 160 -18.71 6.30 2.31
N GLU A 161 -19.66 6.63 1.44
CA GLU A 161 -20.11 5.72 0.39
C GLU A 161 -19.10 5.65 -0.75
N HIS A 162 -18.82 4.44 -1.20
CA HIS A 162 -18.01 4.19 -2.40
C HIS A 162 -18.48 2.92 -3.10
N VAL A 163 -18.24 2.80 -4.40
CA VAL A 163 -18.52 1.56 -5.14
C VAL A 163 -17.52 0.47 -4.70
N PRO A 164 -18.00 -0.66 -4.12
CA PRO A 164 -17.11 -1.72 -3.66
C PRO A 164 -16.51 -2.55 -4.82
N PRO A 165 -15.41 -3.27 -4.56
CA PRO A 165 -14.59 -3.23 -3.35
C PRO A 165 -13.59 -2.08 -3.39
N VAL A 166 -13.39 -1.43 -2.24
CA VAL A 166 -12.40 -0.38 -2.04
C VAL A 166 -11.11 -1.02 -1.55
N GLN A 167 -10.02 -0.85 -2.29
CA GLN A 167 -8.75 -1.55 -2.09
C GLN A 167 -7.66 -0.68 -1.45
N ALA A 168 -7.81 0.63 -1.51
CA ALA A 168 -6.82 1.57 -1.00
C ALA A 168 -7.48 2.79 -0.36
N VAL A 169 -6.89 3.29 0.73
CA VAL A 169 -7.29 4.51 1.41
C VAL A 169 -6.04 5.30 1.84
N ALA A 170 -6.09 6.63 1.78
CA ALA A 170 -4.98 7.48 2.20
C ALA A 170 -5.47 8.83 2.71
N PHE A 171 -4.87 9.32 3.80
CA PHE A 171 -5.03 10.69 4.26
C PHE A 171 -4.08 11.65 3.54
N SER A 172 -4.53 12.89 3.37
CA SER A 172 -3.62 13.98 2.99
C SER A 172 -2.60 14.28 4.08
N PRO A 173 -1.44 14.89 3.73
CA PRO A 173 -0.39 15.22 4.71
C PRO A 173 -0.85 16.16 5.83
N ASP A 174 -1.90 16.96 5.61
CA ASP A 174 -2.50 17.84 6.62
C ASP A 174 -3.67 17.19 7.39
N GLY A 175 -4.03 15.95 7.04
CA GLY A 175 -5.12 15.18 7.66
C GLY A 175 -6.53 15.71 7.38
N ARG A 176 -6.69 16.72 6.51
CA ARG A 176 -7.99 17.34 6.25
C ARG A 176 -8.86 16.60 5.26
N VAL A 177 -8.23 15.83 4.36
CA VAL A 177 -8.94 15.02 3.38
C VAL A 177 -8.52 13.57 3.45
N VAL A 178 -9.41 12.70 3.04
CA VAL A 178 -9.17 11.27 2.84
C VAL A 178 -9.59 10.90 1.43
N ALA A 179 -8.76 10.12 0.76
CA ALA A 179 -9.05 9.56 -0.56
C ALA A 179 -9.21 8.04 -0.46
N ALA A 180 -10.05 7.47 -1.30
CA ALA A 180 -10.16 6.02 -1.44
C ALA A 180 -10.32 5.62 -2.91
N GLY A 181 -9.77 4.46 -3.26
CA GLY A 181 -9.77 3.90 -4.60
C GLY A 181 -10.25 2.47 -4.63
N ASN A 182 -11.04 2.14 -5.66
CA ASN A 182 -11.63 0.84 -5.78
C ASN A 182 -11.05 0.00 -6.93
N LEU A 183 -11.49 -1.26 -6.98
CA LEU A 183 -11.10 -2.22 -8.02
C LEU A 183 -11.53 -1.80 -9.43
N MET A 184 -12.47 -0.84 -9.54
CA MET A 184 -12.98 -0.31 -10.81
C MET A 184 -12.16 0.88 -11.33
N GLY A 185 -11.11 1.28 -10.61
CA GLY A 185 -10.32 2.46 -10.93
C GLY A 185 -10.99 3.78 -10.52
N GLU A 186 -12.12 3.76 -9.82
CA GLU A 186 -12.76 4.97 -9.32
C GLU A 186 -12.08 5.45 -8.05
N VAL A 187 -11.79 6.74 -7.97
CA VAL A 187 -11.26 7.44 -6.81
C VAL A 187 -12.27 8.48 -6.33
N ARG A 188 -12.50 8.51 -5.02
CA ARG A 188 -13.27 9.55 -4.34
C ARG A 188 -12.44 10.20 -3.25
N VAL A 189 -12.67 11.49 -3.03
CA VAL A 189 -11.99 12.28 -2.00
C VAL A 189 -13.02 13.01 -1.16
N TRP A 190 -12.86 12.95 0.17
CA TRP A 190 -13.77 13.60 1.12
C TRP A 190 -13.01 14.48 2.11
N GLU A 191 -13.70 15.49 2.59
CA GLU A 191 -13.30 16.29 3.75
C GLU A 191 -13.54 15.48 5.03
N VAL A 192 -12.49 15.25 5.82
CA VAL A 192 -12.54 14.39 7.02
C VAL A 192 -13.54 14.93 8.05
N ALA A 193 -13.53 16.24 8.30
CA ALA A 193 -14.34 16.87 9.33
C ALA A 193 -15.85 16.71 9.09
N THR A 194 -16.29 16.77 7.84
CA THR A 194 -17.73 16.80 7.48
C THR A 194 -18.22 15.55 6.79
N GLY A 195 -17.32 14.77 6.16
CA GLY A 195 -17.66 13.66 5.26
C GLY A 195 -18.16 14.13 3.89
N ARG A 196 -18.07 15.41 3.58
CA ARG A 196 -18.49 15.97 2.29
C ARG A 196 -17.54 15.50 1.19
N LYS A 197 -18.09 14.90 0.12
CA LYS A 197 -17.32 14.53 -1.06
C LYS A 197 -16.84 15.79 -1.78
N LEU A 198 -15.52 15.88 -2.01
CA LEU A 198 -14.85 17.00 -2.64
C LEU A 198 -14.63 16.79 -4.13
N SER A 199 -14.20 15.58 -4.50
CA SER A 199 -13.93 15.21 -5.89
C SER A 199 -14.12 13.71 -6.14
N GLN A 200 -14.26 13.36 -7.42
CA GLN A 200 -14.43 11.98 -7.88
C GLN A 200 -14.01 11.88 -9.34
N TRP A 201 -13.30 10.82 -9.69
CA TRP A 201 -12.97 10.48 -11.09
C TRP A 201 -12.74 8.98 -11.24
N THR A 202 -12.67 8.52 -12.49
CA THR A 202 -12.35 7.12 -12.82
C THR A 202 -11.06 7.06 -13.64
N ASN A 203 -10.13 6.22 -13.20
CA ASN A 203 -8.90 5.91 -13.90
C ASN A 203 -9.19 4.82 -14.93
N ALA A 204 -9.56 5.20 -16.13
CA ALA A 204 -9.95 4.25 -17.17
C ALA A 204 -8.85 3.21 -17.48
N ASP A 205 -7.58 3.62 -17.35
CA ASP A 205 -6.42 2.75 -17.59
C ASP A 205 -6.14 1.75 -16.46
N LEU A 206 -6.74 1.95 -15.27
CA LEU A 206 -6.62 1.06 -14.12
C LEU A 206 -7.89 0.21 -13.92
N THR A 207 -8.61 -0.06 -14.97
CA THR A 207 -9.80 -0.94 -14.94
C THR A 207 -9.82 -1.88 -16.13
N SER A 208 -10.31 -3.09 -15.91
CA SER A 208 -10.59 -4.06 -16.97
C SER A 208 -12.06 -4.07 -17.40
N TRP A 209 -12.84 -3.15 -16.88
CA TRP A 209 -14.27 -3.09 -17.16
C TRP A 209 -14.55 -2.97 -18.67
N GLY A 210 -15.35 -3.88 -19.18
CA GLY A 210 -15.74 -3.91 -20.61
C GLY A 210 -14.73 -4.56 -21.56
N VAL A 211 -13.50 -4.85 -21.12
CA VAL A 211 -12.50 -5.54 -21.96
C VAL A 211 -12.85 -7.02 -22.11
N ILE A 212 -13.34 -7.64 -21.04
CA ILE A 212 -13.93 -8.98 -21.10
C ILE A 212 -15.24 -8.99 -20.31
N LYS A 213 -16.23 -9.66 -20.88
CA LYS A 213 -17.44 -10.06 -20.17
C LYS A 213 -17.16 -11.31 -19.31
N SER A 214 -16.08 -11.36 -18.58
CA SER A 214 -15.65 -12.52 -17.82
C SER A 214 -15.67 -12.29 -16.32
N HIS A 215 -15.55 -13.35 -15.59
CA HIS A 215 -15.82 -13.52 -14.18
C HIS A 215 -14.87 -12.81 -13.20
N HIS A 216 -13.90 -12.02 -13.67
CA HIS A 216 -12.86 -11.45 -12.80
C HIS A 216 -12.61 -10.00 -13.13
N TYR A 217 -12.70 -9.13 -12.13
CA TYR A 217 -12.08 -7.80 -12.21
C TYR A 217 -10.59 -7.95 -12.10
N LEU A 218 -9.94 -7.45 -13.10
CA LEU A 218 -8.50 -7.36 -13.15
C LEU A 218 -8.19 -5.89 -13.39
N GLY A 219 -7.41 -5.30 -12.52
CA GLY A 219 -7.15 -3.88 -12.53
C GLY A 219 -7.58 -3.24 -11.22
N GLY A 220 -7.64 -1.92 -11.19
CA GLY A 220 -8.04 -1.14 -10.03
C GLY A 220 -6.90 -0.39 -9.36
N VAL A 221 -7.29 0.40 -8.37
CA VAL A 221 -6.37 1.13 -7.52
C VAL A 221 -6.03 0.24 -6.32
N PHE A 222 -4.76 -0.17 -6.20
CA PHE A 222 -4.29 -1.04 -5.14
C PHE A 222 -3.45 -0.32 -4.08
N ALA A 223 -2.83 0.80 -4.43
CA ALA A 223 -2.21 1.68 -3.46
C ALA A 223 -2.36 3.13 -3.91
N MET A 224 -2.42 4.02 -2.95
CA MET A 224 -2.45 5.47 -3.18
C MET A 224 -1.71 6.21 -2.09
N ARG A 225 -1.14 7.36 -2.45
CA ARG A 225 -0.50 8.28 -1.49
C ARG A 225 -0.63 9.71 -2.02
N PHE A 226 -0.98 10.62 -1.14
CA PHE A 226 -0.80 12.04 -1.46
C PHE A 226 0.68 12.38 -1.55
N HIS A 227 1.03 13.21 -2.52
CA HIS A 227 2.35 13.85 -2.52
C HIS A 227 2.53 14.66 -1.23
N PRO A 228 3.73 14.70 -0.62
CA PRO A 228 3.92 15.35 0.66
C PRO A 228 3.70 16.86 0.72
N ASP A 229 3.41 17.52 -0.41
CA ASP A 229 2.92 18.92 -0.43
C ASP A 229 1.38 19.03 -0.33
N GLY A 230 0.67 17.89 -0.50
CA GLY A 230 -0.79 17.82 -0.41
C GLY A 230 -1.56 18.21 -1.68
N GLU A 231 -0.87 18.57 -2.76
CA GLU A 231 -1.54 19.07 -3.98
C GLU A 231 -1.90 17.93 -4.97
N GLU A 232 -1.16 16.85 -4.95
CA GLU A 232 -1.31 15.74 -5.88
C GLU A 232 -1.60 14.42 -5.16
N LEU A 233 -2.36 13.55 -5.81
CA LEU A 233 -2.60 12.17 -5.40
C LEU A 233 -1.97 11.22 -6.42
N TYR A 234 -1.13 10.32 -5.95
CA TYR A 234 -0.56 9.23 -6.73
C TYR A 234 -1.31 7.95 -6.44
N VAL A 235 -1.57 7.20 -7.50
CA VAL A 235 -2.20 5.87 -7.43
C VAL A 235 -1.39 4.87 -8.21
N CYS A 236 -1.39 3.62 -7.79
CA CYS A 236 -0.84 2.54 -8.59
C CYS A 236 -1.73 1.30 -8.56
N GLY A 237 -1.50 0.43 -9.53
CA GLY A 237 -2.28 -0.78 -9.70
C GLY A 237 -1.87 -1.56 -10.94
N MET A 238 -2.84 -2.21 -11.56
CA MET A 238 -2.66 -2.91 -12.82
C MET A 238 -3.23 -2.05 -13.96
N GLY A 239 -2.36 -1.60 -14.84
CA GLY A 239 -2.73 -0.83 -16.02
C GLY A 239 -3.37 -1.68 -17.12
N PRO A 240 -3.47 -1.15 -18.36
CA PRO A 240 -4.11 -1.82 -19.47
C PRO A 240 -3.61 -3.25 -19.69
N MET A 241 -4.54 -4.18 -19.85
CA MET A 241 -4.23 -5.59 -20.06
C MET A 241 -4.11 -5.89 -21.56
N ARG A 242 -3.05 -6.63 -21.91
CA ARG A 242 -2.90 -7.19 -23.25
C ARG A 242 -3.64 -8.51 -23.42
N ASP A 243 -3.63 -9.33 -22.36
CA ASP A 243 -4.36 -10.59 -22.29
C ASP A 243 -5.12 -10.63 -20.97
N PRO A 244 -6.41 -10.33 -21.03
CA PRO A 244 -7.27 -10.34 -19.85
C PRO A 244 -7.43 -11.72 -19.21
N MET A 245 -7.30 -12.81 -19.99
CA MET A 245 -7.39 -14.18 -19.47
C MET A 245 -6.17 -14.54 -18.61
N ALA A 246 -5.02 -13.90 -18.87
CA ALA A 246 -3.81 -14.11 -18.09
C ALA A 246 -3.77 -13.31 -16.78
N GLY A 247 -4.67 -12.36 -16.58
CA GLY A 247 -4.74 -11.55 -15.36
C GLY A 247 -3.54 -10.62 -15.17
N ASN A 248 -2.95 -10.15 -16.27
CA ASN A 248 -1.73 -9.35 -16.24
C ASN A 248 -1.89 -8.07 -17.05
N GLY A 249 -1.68 -6.96 -16.40
CA GLY A 249 -1.66 -5.63 -17.01
C GLY A 249 -0.30 -4.97 -16.91
N VAL A 250 -0.19 -3.81 -17.53
CA VAL A 250 1.02 -2.97 -17.49
C VAL A 250 1.23 -2.48 -16.05
N GLN A 251 2.46 -2.54 -15.55
CA GLN A 251 2.84 -1.91 -14.29
C GLN A 251 2.63 -0.41 -14.42
N ARG A 252 1.74 0.16 -13.60
CA ARG A 252 1.34 1.55 -13.78
C ARG A 252 1.18 2.31 -12.47
N TRP A 253 1.70 3.52 -12.45
CA TRP A 253 1.31 4.59 -11.55
C TRP A 253 0.71 5.74 -12.35
N GLN A 254 -0.14 6.53 -11.71
CA GLN A 254 -0.70 7.77 -12.26
C GLN A 254 -0.76 8.82 -11.15
N ARG A 255 -0.57 10.10 -11.50
CA ARG A 255 -0.73 11.22 -10.59
C ARG A 255 -1.81 12.19 -11.06
N PHE A 256 -2.53 12.74 -10.12
CA PHE A 256 -3.70 13.57 -10.35
C PHE A 256 -3.66 14.84 -9.50
N ALA A 257 -4.13 15.96 -10.07
CA ALA A 257 -4.62 17.09 -9.29
C ALA A 257 -5.95 16.64 -8.65
N TRP A 258 -5.92 16.23 -7.40
CA TRP A 258 -7.05 15.52 -6.77
C TRP A 258 -8.31 16.37 -6.61
N ARG A 259 -8.18 17.73 -6.64
CA ARG A 259 -9.34 18.64 -6.48
C ARG A 259 -10.30 18.59 -7.66
N ASP A 260 -9.80 18.32 -8.86
CA ASP A 260 -10.59 18.24 -10.10
C ASP A 260 -10.47 16.88 -10.82
N GLY A 261 -9.64 15.98 -10.29
CA GLY A 261 -9.39 14.65 -10.86
C GLY A 261 -8.62 14.66 -12.18
N ARG A 262 -7.96 15.76 -12.51
CA ARG A 262 -7.19 15.88 -13.75
C ARG A 262 -5.89 15.10 -13.67
N LYS A 263 -5.70 14.14 -14.58
CA LYS A 263 -4.46 13.39 -14.71
C LYS A 263 -3.33 14.34 -15.12
N LEU A 264 -2.23 14.30 -14.38
CA LEU A 264 -1.04 15.13 -14.60
C LEU A 264 0.06 14.34 -15.30
N ASP A 265 0.22 13.05 -14.94
CA ASP A 265 1.29 12.21 -15.46
C ASP A 265 1.00 10.73 -15.17
N GLU A 266 1.78 9.83 -15.79
CA GLU A 266 1.72 8.38 -15.57
C GLU A 266 3.04 7.71 -15.94
N THR A 267 3.17 6.41 -15.65
CA THR A 267 4.32 5.61 -16.09
C THR A 267 4.60 5.84 -17.57
N HIS A 268 5.84 6.22 -17.88
CA HIS A 268 6.26 6.53 -19.24
C HIS A 268 6.36 5.27 -20.12
N ASP A 269 6.16 5.44 -21.42
CA ASP A 269 6.24 4.36 -22.39
C ASP A 269 7.63 3.70 -22.37
N GLY A 270 7.64 2.36 -22.34
CA GLY A 270 8.88 1.57 -22.30
C GLY A 270 9.49 1.37 -20.90
N GLU A 271 9.00 2.05 -19.87
CA GLU A 271 9.52 1.92 -18.50
C GLU A 271 8.85 0.82 -17.66
N SER A 272 7.86 0.12 -18.20
CA SER A 272 7.08 -0.88 -17.44
C SER A 272 7.08 -2.25 -18.10
N GLY A 273 7.06 -3.28 -17.25
CA GLY A 273 6.71 -4.66 -17.60
C GLY A 273 5.22 -4.92 -17.40
N GLN A 274 4.88 -6.18 -17.14
CA GLN A 274 3.54 -6.63 -16.77
C GLN A 274 3.52 -7.11 -15.32
N GLY A 275 2.52 -6.70 -14.58
CA GLY A 275 2.36 -7.06 -13.18
C GLY A 275 1.27 -6.26 -12.49
N LEU A 276 1.15 -6.45 -11.19
CA LEU A 276 0.26 -5.70 -10.32
C LEU A 276 1.10 -4.89 -9.34
N MET A 277 0.92 -3.58 -9.33
CA MET A 277 1.59 -2.68 -8.39
C MET A 277 0.70 -2.45 -7.16
N GLU A 278 1.25 -2.71 -5.98
CA GLU A 278 0.49 -2.77 -4.73
C GLU A 278 1.05 -1.87 -3.63
N ALA A 279 2.22 -1.27 -3.86
CA ALA A 279 2.90 -0.45 -2.88
C ALA A 279 3.44 0.84 -3.51
N LEU A 280 3.32 1.94 -2.76
CA LEU A 280 3.79 3.25 -3.15
C LEU A 280 4.21 4.04 -1.91
N ALA A 281 5.42 4.60 -1.93
CA ALA A 281 5.93 5.46 -0.86
C ALA A 281 6.74 6.63 -1.39
N PHE A 282 6.59 7.80 -0.77
CA PHE A 282 7.42 8.97 -1.05
C PHE A 282 8.64 9.01 -0.16
N HIS A 283 9.77 9.40 -0.75
CA HIS A 283 10.96 9.76 0.00
C HIS A 283 10.72 11.09 0.75
N PRO A 284 11.20 11.24 2.00
CA PRO A 284 10.99 12.47 2.79
C PRO A 284 11.48 13.76 2.12
N SER A 285 12.46 13.67 1.21
CA SER A 285 12.88 14.84 0.40
C SER A 285 11.83 15.32 -0.59
N LYS A 286 10.72 14.59 -0.79
CA LYS A 286 9.66 14.86 -1.78
C LYS A 286 10.11 14.73 -3.25
N ARG A 287 11.39 14.47 -3.50
CA ARG A 287 11.98 14.39 -4.85
C ARG A 287 11.75 13.04 -5.53
N PHE A 288 11.54 12.00 -4.73
CA PHE A 288 11.47 10.62 -5.22
C PHE A 288 10.27 9.89 -4.65
N PHE A 289 9.80 8.91 -5.38
CA PHE A 289 8.86 7.90 -4.88
C PHE A 289 9.26 6.51 -5.38
N VAL A 290 8.83 5.49 -4.64
CA VAL A 290 8.99 4.09 -5.01
C VAL A 290 7.61 3.51 -5.34
N MET A 291 7.52 2.74 -6.41
CA MET A 291 6.40 1.85 -6.72
C MET A 291 6.89 0.41 -6.74
N ALA A 292 6.13 -0.48 -6.13
CA ALA A 292 6.47 -1.91 -6.10
C ALA A 292 5.23 -2.81 -6.13
N GLY A 293 5.45 -4.11 -6.39
CA GLY A 293 4.35 -5.05 -6.45
C GLY A 293 4.77 -6.43 -6.94
N ARG A 294 3.90 -7.07 -7.71
CA ARG A 294 4.12 -8.38 -8.31
C ARG A 294 4.56 -8.24 -9.76
N LEU A 295 5.68 -8.87 -10.11
CA LEU A 295 6.12 -9.03 -11.49
C LEU A 295 5.51 -10.30 -12.10
N PHE A 296 4.98 -10.18 -13.30
CA PHE A 296 4.61 -11.32 -14.14
C PHE A 296 5.56 -11.45 -15.33
N GLN A 297 5.79 -10.38 -16.06
CA GLN A 297 6.78 -10.30 -17.16
C GLN A 297 7.46 -8.93 -17.15
N GLY A 298 8.76 -8.91 -17.30
CA GLY A 298 9.55 -7.69 -17.33
C GLY A 298 10.83 -7.83 -16.55
N GLN A 299 11.40 -6.70 -16.14
CA GLN A 299 12.72 -6.63 -15.56
C GLN A 299 12.73 -6.16 -14.09
N TRP A 300 11.60 -5.69 -13.56
CA TRP A 300 11.55 -5.15 -12.22
C TRP A 300 10.16 -5.28 -11.57
N ASN A 301 10.14 -5.34 -10.27
CA ASN A 301 8.93 -5.25 -9.44
C ASN A 301 9.07 -4.26 -8.27
N LEU A 302 10.18 -3.54 -8.22
CA LEU A 302 10.40 -2.36 -7.38
C LEU A 302 11.18 -1.34 -8.21
N ALA A 303 10.66 -0.11 -8.32
CA ALA A 303 11.37 0.96 -9.03
C ALA A 303 11.26 2.29 -8.30
N LEU A 304 12.33 3.08 -8.42
CA LEU A 304 12.47 4.44 -7.93
C LEU A 304 12.23 5.42 -9.06
N PHE A 305 11.38 6.40 -8.80
CA PHE A 305 11.03 7.44 -9.76
C PHE A 305 11.37 8.82 -9.23
N GLU A 306 11.70 9.75 -10.12
CA GLU A 306 11.75 11.17 -9.82
C GLU A 306 10.33 11.75 -9.83
N ALA A 307 9.89 12.34 -8.71
CA ALA A 307 8.51 12.82 -8.58
C ALA A 307 8.17 13.96 -9.55
N ALA A 308 9.14 14.84 -9.84
CA ALA A 308 8.91 15.99 -10.73
C ALA A 308 8.71 15.58 -12.19
N THR A 309 9.47 14.60 -12.68
CA THR A 309 9.51 14.22 -14.09
C THR A 309 8.82 12.88 -14.38
N GLY A 310 8.52 12.07 -13.36
CA GLY A 310 8.01 10.71 -13.52
C GLY A 310 9.04 9.71 -14.05
N LYS A 311 10.29 10.11 -14.26
CA LYS A 311 11.35 9.26 -14.83
C LYS A 311 11.74 8.14 -13.88
N ASN A 312 11.84 6.92 -14.41
CA ASN A 312 12.43 5.78 -13.70
C ASN A 312 13.95 5.99 -13.57
N LEU A 313 14.44 6.05 -12.34
CA LEU A 313 15.86 6.29 -12.02
C LEU A 313 16.61 5.02 -11.65
N HIS A 314 15.92 4.05 -11.05
CA HIS A 314 16.50 2.79 -10.63
C HIS A 314 15.43 1.73 -10.50
N ALA A 315 15.68 0.53 -10.97
CA ALA A 315 14.70 -0.55 -10.98
C ALA A 315 15.36 -1.89 -10.57
N LEU A 316 14.64 -2.68 -9.79
CA LEU A 316 15.10 -3.95 -9.23
C LEU A 316 14.05 -5.04 -9.45
N ASP A 317 14.49 -6.23 -9.88
CA ASP A 317 13.73 -7.46 -9.70
C ASP A 317 14.15 -8.10 -8.37
N ILE A 318 13.26 -8.04 -7.38
CA ILE A 318 13.48 -8.66 -6.08
C ILE A 318 12.82 -10.03 -5.95
N HIS A 319 12.45 -10.65 -7.08
CA HIS A 319 12.00 -12.03 -7.29
C HIS A 319 10.73 -12.47 -6.55
N HIS A 320 10.08 -11.61 -5.76
CA HIS A 320 8.89 -11.94 -4.99
C HIS A 320 7.91 -10.77 -4.99
N ARG A 321 6.64 -11.04 -4.70
CA ARG A 321 5.63 -10.00 -4.56
C ARG A 321 6.02 -9.04 -3.43
N VAL A 322 6.04 -7.76 -3.73
CA VAL A 322 6.15 -6.67 -2.76
C VAL A 322 4.75 -6.19 -2.43
N THR A 323 4.42 -6.16 -1.17
CA THR A 323 3.09 -5.83 -0.66
C THR A 323 3.03 -4.45 -0.02
N ASP A 324 4.17 -3.97 0.52
CA ASP A 324 4.28 -2.65 1.10
C ASP A 324 5.73 -2.16 1.09
N VAL A 325 5.93 -0.84 1.09
CA VAL A 325 7.23 -0.17 1.13
C VAL A 325 7.17 1.09 1.98
N GLN A 326 8.23 1.36 2.74
CA GLN A 326 8.31 2.55 3.58
C GLN A 326 9.74 3.09 3.69
N PHE A 327 9.94 4.38 3.45
CA PHE A 327 11.21 5.04 3.75
C PHE A 327 11.35 5.31 5.25
N ILE A 328 12.54 5.07 5.77
CA ILE A 328 12.90 5.28 7.18
C ILE A 328 14.20 6.08 7.30
N ASP A 329 14.55 6.50 8.51
CA ASP A 329 15.78 7.26 8.83
C ASP A 329 15.96 8.51 7.95
N GLY A 330 14.89 9.29 7.83
CA GLY A 330 14.94 10.49 6.98
C GLY A 330 15.11 10.20 5.49
N GLY A 331 14.84 8.96 5.05
CA GLY A 331 14.98 8.50 3.69
C GLY A 331 16.25 7.70 3.38
N ALA A 332 17.18 7.59 4.33
CA ALA A 332 18.44 6.85 4.12
C ALA A 332 18.26 5.34 3.92
N ARG A 333 17.11 4.80 4.35
CA ARG A 333 16.76 3.38 4.17
C ARG A 333 15.34 3.22 3.66
N LEU A 334 15.10 2.10 2.97
CA LEU A 334 13.79 1.64 2.52
C LEU A 334 13.50 0.28 3.13
N LEU A 335 12.34 0.13 3.77
CA LEU A 335 11.78 -1.16 4.15
C LEU A 335 10.89 -1.69 3.03
N VAL A 336 10.94 -3.00 2.82
CA VAL A 336 10.19 -3.71 1.79
C VAL A 336 9.53 -4.94 2.40
N ALA A 337 8.20 -4.97 2.42
CA ALA A 337 7.41 -6.15 2.79
C ALA A 337 7.32 -7.12 1.62
N LYS A 338 7.52 -8.40 1.89
CA LYS A 338 7.51 -9.44 0.85
C LYS A 338 6.58 -10.60 1.17
N ALA A 339 5.95 -11.09 0.09
CA ALA A 339 5.29 -12.37 0.04
C ALA A 339 6.07 -13.29 -0.90
N LYS A 340 6.79 -14.27 -0.35
CA LYS A 340 7.48 -15.32 -1.12
C LYS A 340 6.47 -16.37 -1.55
N GLN A 341 6.83 -17.14 -2.57
CA GLN A 341 6.05 -18.34 -2.91
C GLN A 341 6.13 -19.34 -1.77
N GLN A 342 4.97 -19.83 -1.30
CA GLN A 342 4.93 -20.83 -0.26
C GLN A 342 5.48 -22.16 -0.81
N GLU A 343 6.55 -22.64 -0.20
CA GLU A 343 7.15 -23.94 -0.52
C GLU A 343 6.31 -25.10 0.04
N LYS A 344 6.61 -26.31 -0.42
CA LYS A 344 6.00 -27.51 0.14
C LYS A 344 6.38 -27.68 1.62
N ARG A 345 5.46 -28.25 2.39
CA ARG A 345 5.67 -28.59 3.80
C ARG A 345 6.88 -29.51 3.95
N LYS A 346 7.82 -29.19 4.83
CA LYS A 346 9.01 -29.99 5.15
C LYS A 346 8.86 -30.51 6.59
N GLU A 347 8.93 -31.79 6.80
CA GLU A 347 8.82 -32.42 8.13
C GLU A 347 7.62 -31.95 8.97
N GLY A 348 6.50 -31.70 8.32
CA GLY A 348 5.30 -31.26 9.00
C GLY A 348 5.22 -29.74 9.25
N VAL A 349 6.27 -28.97 8.93
CA VAL A 349 6.34 -27.50 9.12
C VAL A 349 6.36 -26.79 7.78
N TRP A 350 5.66 -25.66 7.70
CA TRP A 350 5.74 -24.78 6.53
C TRP A 350 7.00 -23.92 6.62
N PRO A 351 7.84 -23.86 5.59
CA PRO A 351 8.94 -22.92 5.54
C PRO A 351 8.42 -21.47 5.62
N PRO A 352 9.17 -20.53 6.21
CA PRO A 352 8.83 -19.11 6.18
C PRO A 352 8.66 -18.59 4.76
N TYR A 353 7.54 -17.86 4.48
CA TYR A 353 7.27 -17.32 3.16
C TYR A 353 6.97 -15.81 3.17
N GLY A 354 7.18 -15.15 4.31
CA GLY A 354 7.21 -13.71 4.46
C GLY A 354 8.61 -13.19 4.75
N ALA A 355 8.85 -11.94 4.42
CA ALA A 355 10.08 -11.25 4.80
C ALA A 355 9.87 -9.73 4.89
N VAL A 356 10.66 -9.09 5.74
CA VAL A 356 10.93 -7.65 5.72
C VAL A 356 12.39 -7.48 5.31
N GLU A 357 12.60 -6.80 4.20
CA GLU A 357 13.93 -6.48 3.71
C GLU A 357 14.27 -5.00 3.98
N VAL A 358 15.52 -4.75 4.29
CA VAL A 358 16.07 -3.40 4.49
C VAL A 358 17.03 -3.09 3.36
N TYR A 359 16.81 -1.97 2.72
CA TYR A 359 17.68 -1.44 1.67
C TYR A 359 18.27 -0.11 2.11
N THR A 360 19.52 0.18 1.74
CA THR A 360 20.06 1.54 1.79
C THR A 360 19.59 2.32 0.58
N PHE A 361 19.37 3.61 0.78
CA PHE A 361 19.09 4.56 -0.29
C PHE A 361 20.21 5.59 -0.36
N GLN A 362 20.78 5.78 -1.55
CA GLN A 362 21.82 6.77 -1.84
C GLN A 362 21.30 7.64 -2.98
N ALA A 363 21.18 8.95 -2.75
CA ALA A 363 20.69 9.95 -3.72
C ALA A 363 21.82 10.64 -4.47
#